data_53b77b23ea40060a1e85c7ad737b3c92
#
_entry.id   53b77b23ea40060a1e85c7ad737b3c92
#
_cell.length_a   1.000
_cell.length_b   1.000
_cell.length_c   1.000
_cell.angle_alpha   90.00
_cell.angle_beta   90.00
_cell.angle_gamma   90.00
#
_symmetry.space_group_name_H-M   'P 1'
#
loop_
_entity.id
_entity.type
_entity.pdbx_description
1 polymer ?
#
loop_
_entity_poly.entity_id
_entity_poly.type
_entity_poly.pdbx_seq_one_letter_code
_entity_poly.pdbx_strand_id
1 'polypeptide(L)' 'SYFSEQALECGRSDFDIPLDRQQLADYLSVDRSAMSTELGRMKKDGLIEYRKNHFTLKQGMPE' A
#
# COMPACT_ATOMS: atom_id res chain seq x y z
N SER A 1 -0.22 -6.89 7.43
CA SER A 1 -0.98 -5.79 6.82
C SER A 1 -1.41 -6.17 5.41
N TYR A 2 -2.28 -5.35 4.84
CA TYR A 2 -2.79 -5.62 3.51
C TYR A 2 -1.67 -5.69 2.48
N PHE A 3 -0.73 -4.76 2.56
CA PHE A 3 0.36 -4.73 1.59
C PHE A 3 1.30 -5.92 1.74
N SER A 4 1.59 -6.30 2.96
CA SER A 4 2.41 -7.50 3.21
C SER A 4 1.72 -8.73 2.66
N GLU A 5 0.41 -8.83 2.84
CA GLU A 5 -0.35 -9.97 2.34
C GLU A 5 -0.31 -10.02 0.82
N GLN A 6 -0.43 -8.85 0.16
CA GLN A 6 -0.36 -8.79 -1.29
C GLN A 6 1.01 -9.21 -1.79
N ALA A 7 2.06 -8.78 -1.12
CA ALA A 7 3.42 -9.14 -1.48
C ALA A 7 3.64 -10.65 -1.36
N LEU A 8 3.11 -11.25 -0.31
CA LEU A 8 3.22 -12.69 -0.11
C LEU A 8 2.49 -13.47 -1.19
N GLU A 9 1.28 -13.02 -1.54
CA GLU A 9 0.51 -13.69 -2.58
C GLU A 9 1.19 -13.62 -3.93
N CYS A 10 1.76 -12.46 -4.26
CA CYS A 10 2.43 -12.27 -5.54
C CYS A 10 3.85 -12.84 -5.55
N GLY A 11 4.41 -13.09 -4.38
CA GLY A 11 5.79 -13.55 -4.27
C GLY A 11 6.80 -12.48 -4.65
N ARG A 12 6.40 -11.20 -4.56
CA ARG A 12 7.22 -10.05 -4.96
C ARG A 12 7.01 -8.92 -3.99
N SER A 13 7.98 -8.01 -3.96
CA SER A 13 7.83 -6.81 -3.15
C SER A 13 7.16 -5.67 -3.90
N ASP A 14 6.92 -5.83 -5.19
CA ASP A 14 6.16 -4.85 -5.97
C ASP A 14 4.98 -5.54 -6.64
N PHE A 15 3.86 -4.83 -6.71
CA PHE A 15 2.62 -5.43 -7.21
C PHE A 15 1.62 -4.35 -7.56
N ASP A 16 0.66 -4.70 -8.39
CA ASP A 16 -0.47 -3.83 -8.72
C ASP A 16 -1.64 -4.18 -7.81
N ILE A 17 -2.31 -3.16 -7.33
CA ILE A 17 -3.51 -3.32 -6.52
C ILE A 17 -4.71 -3.08 -7.43
N PRO A 18 -5.65 -4.03 -7.53
CA PRO A 18 -6.81 -3.89 -8.42
C PRO A 18 -7.88 -2.95 -7.86
N LEU A 19 -7.51 -2.03 -7.00
CA LEU A 19 -8.41 -1.09 -6.38
C LEU A 19 -7.86 0.32 -6.57
N ASP A 20 -8.75 1.29 -6.86
CA ASP A 20 -8.31 2.67 -6.86
C ASP A 20 -8.26 3.17 -5.40
N ARG A 21 -7.91 4.45 -5.23
CA ARG A 21 -7.76 5.00 -3.87
C ARG A 21 -9.06 4.96 -3.08
N GLN A 22 -10.17 5.25 -3.72
CA GLN A 22 -11.45 5.22 -3.03
C GLN A 22 -11.83 3.79 -2.66
N GLN A 23 -11.64 2.88 -3.58
CA GLN A 23 -11.96 1.47 -3.33
C GLN A 23 -11.08 0.90 -2.24
N LEU A 24 -9.80 1.28 -2.24
CA LEU A 24 -8.88 0.82 -1.22
C LEU A 24 -9.26 1.35 0.15
N ALA A 25 -9.64 2.63 0.24
CA ALA A 25 -10.10 3.20 1.50
C ALA A 25 -11.34 2.49 2.00
N ASP A 26 -12.28 2.20 1.11
CA ASP A 26 -13.49 1.46 1.47
C ASP A 26 -13.15 0.07 1.98
N TYR A 27 -12.24 -0.60 1.30
CA TYR A 27 -11.81 -1.95 1.70
C TYR A 27 -11.20 -1.94 3.09
N LEU A 28 -10.40 -0.92 3.40
CA LEU A 28 -9.73 -0.81 4.68
C LEU A 28 -10.60 -0.16 5.75
N SER A 29 -11.80 0.30 5.35
CA SER A 29 -12.76 0.94 6.26
C SER A 29 -12.19 2.21 6.88
N VAL A 30 -11.51 3.02 6.08
CA VAL A 30 -10.94 4.28 6.53
C VAL A 30 -11.34 5.38 5.55
N ASP A 31 -11.22 6.64 5.99
CA ASP A 31 -11.43 7.77 5.11
C ASP A 31 -10.34 7.83 4.06
N ARG A 32 -10.72 8.24 2.85
CA ARG A 32 -9.75 8.39 1.77
C ARG A 32 -8.65 9.38 2.16
N SER A 33 -9.02 10.49 2.81
CA SER A 33 -8.04 11.48 3.25
C SER A 33 -7.05 10.90 4.26
N ALA A 34 -7.56 10.15 5.23
CA ALA A 34 -6.71 9.51 6.22
C ALA A 34 -5.77 8.50 5.57
N MET A 35 -6.28 7.74 4.61
CA MET A 35 -5.46 6.77 3.90
C MET A 35 -4.35 7.47 3.11
N SER A 36 -4.70 8.55 2.42
CA SER A 36 -3.71 9.29 1.62
C SER A 36 -2.61 9.84 2.51
N THR A 37 -2.97 10.35 3.69
CA THR A 37 -2.01 10.86 4.65
C THR A 37 -1.07 9.75 5.11
N GLU A 38 -1.63 8.59 5.43
CA GLU A 38 -0.84 7.44 5.88
C GLU A 38 0.13 6.97 4.79
N LEU A 39 -0.36 6.85 3.57
CA LEU A 39 0.48 6.43 2.46
C LEU A 39 1.61 7.42 2.21
N GLY A 40 1.30 8.71 2.27
CA GLY A 40 2.31 9.75 2.10
C GLY A 40 3.37 9.67 3.18
N ARG A 41 2.97 9.41 4.42
CA ARG A 41 3.91 9.28 5.53
C ARG A 41 4.80 8.07 5.33
N MET A 42 4.23 6.94 4.94
CA MET A 42 5.01 5.73 4.71
C MET A 42 6.01 5.93 3.59
N LYS A 43 5.60 6.62 2.54
CA LYS A 43 6.50 6.93 1.43
C LYS A 43 7.63 7.84 1.89
N LYS A 44 7.32 8.86 2.68
CA LYS A 44 8.31 9.78 3.21
C LYS A 44 9.32 9.05 4.08
N ASP A 45 8.85 8.07 4.86
CA ASP A 45 9.71 7.29 5.74
C ASP A 45 10.53 6.24 4.99
N GLY A 46 10.30 6.11 3.68
CA GLY A 46 11.05 5.15 2.88
C GLY A 46 10.58 3.72 3.01
N LEU A 47 9.37 3.52 3.51
CA LEU A 47 8.83 2.17 3.69
C LEU A 47 8.21 1.63 2.43
N ILE A 48 7.59 2.49 1.64
CA ILE A 48 6.94 2.08 0.39
C ILE A 48 7.18 3.12 -0.68
N GLU A 49 6.96 2.70 -1.90
CA GLU A 49 6.89 3.57 -3.07
C GLU A 49 5.59 3.23 -3.77
N TYR A 50 4.97 4.19 -4.43
CA TYR A 50 3.77 3.89 -5.19
C TYR A 50 3.59 4.86 -6.34
N ARG A 51 2.95 4.36 -7.38
CA ARG A 51 2.57 5.15 -8.54
C ARG A 51 1.23 4.62 -9.01
N LYS A 52 0.19 5.44 -8.92
CA LYS A 52 -1.16 4.99 -9.22
C LYS A 52 -1.48 3.76 -8.39
N ASN A 53 -1.72 2.62 -9.02
CA ASN A 53 -2.08 1.39 -8.33
C ASN A 53 -0.92 0.43 -8.14
N HIS A 54 0.28 0.83 -8.55
CA HIS A 54 1.45 -0.01 -8.40
C HIS A 54 2.19 0.37 -7.12
N PHE A 55 2.37 -0.59 -6.24
CA PHE A 55 3.02 -0.38 -4.95
C PHE A 55 4.28 -1.22 -4.85
N THR A 56 5.30 -0.65 -4.23
CA THR A 56 6.57 -1.33 -3.98
C THR A 56 6.92 -1.22 -2.51
N LEU A 57 7.17 -2.34 -1.87
CA LEU A 57 7.66 -2.34 -0.48
C LEU A 57 9.16 -2.17 -0.52
N LYS A 58 9.64 -1.04 -0.04
CA LYS A 58 11.05 -0.69 -0.16
C LYS A 58 11.92 -1.34 0.89
N GLN A 59 11.35 -1.64 2.04
CA GLN A 59 12.06 -2.33 3.10
C GLN A 59 11.24 -3.54 3.48
N GLY A 60 11.92 -4.57 3.95
CA GLY A 60 11.20 -5.74 4.41
C GLY A 60 10.26 -5.35 5.51
N MET A 61 8.96 -5.45 5.26
CA MET A 61 7.95 -5.11 6.26
C MET A 61 7.85 -6.26 7.24
N PRO A 62 8.08 -6.02 8.53
CA PRO A 62 7.93 -7.11 9.49
C PRO A 62 6.47 -7.53 9.58
N GLU A 63 6.26 -8.79 9.73
CA GLU A 63 4.92 -9.35 9.82
C GLU A 63 4.39 -9.34 11.22
#